data_bf5d575ec3eec425bb3e0a6183ccf6d7
#
_entry.id   bf5d575ec3eec425bb3e0a6183ccf6d7
#
_cell.length_a   1.000
_cell.length_b   1.000
_cell.length_c   1.000
_cell.angle_alpha   90.00
_cell.angle_beta   90.00
_cell.angle_gamma   90.00
#
_symmetry.space_group_name_H-M   'P 1'
#
loop_
_entity.id
_entity.type
_entity.pdbx_description
1 polymer ?
#
loop_
_entity_poly.entity_id
_entity_poly.type
_entity_poly.pdbx_seq_one_letter_code
_entity_poly.pdbx_strand_id
1 'polypeptide(L)'
;MERKLRFKEDGSFRILQLTDIHYTEDDERDHRTVALMRDLISREKPDFIITTGDTVYGEKNMEYLPLALAPLTESGIPWTFLFGNHDVEFAGNREELFAAVRKLPGCIGYHDAESKDGVGNHTIGIEDGEGRVRWLIIGMDSGDYNPLKQVGGYGFITPAQIHWYQEQIRRQEQENPDFGVLAFQHMALPEYAEVFRYETCYGTRR
;
A
#
# COMPACT_ATOMS: atom_id res chain seq x y z
N MET A 1 1.42 17.95 11.89
CA MET A 1 2.75 18.16 11.27
C MET A 1 2.90 17.04 10.25
N GLU A 2 2.90 17.37 8.96
CA GLU A 2 3.06 16.42 7.88
C GLU A 2 4.45 15.78 8.01
N ARG A 3 4.52 14.47 8.21
CA ARG A 3 5.81 13.76 8.31
C ARG A 3 6.37 13.63 6.90
N LYS A 4 7.39 14.41 6.59
CA LYS A 4 8.13 14.32 5.33
C LYS A 4 9.09 13.14 5.40
N LEU A 5 9.09 12.31 4.35
CA LEU A 5 10.08 11.25 4.19
C LEU A 5 11.34 11.86 3.57
N ARG A 6 12.53 11.45 4.07
CA ARG A 6 13.81 11.95 3.58
C ARG A 6 14.85 10.85 3.49
N PHE A 7 15.68 10.94 2.46
CA PHE A 7 16.88 10.13 2.36
C PHE A 7 17.82 10.41 3.55
N LYS A 8 18.51 9.36 4.00
CA LYS A 8 19.62 9.49 4.94
C LYS A 8 20.79 10.27 4.32
N GLU A 9 21.73 10.68 5.14
CA GLU A 9 22.94 11.38 4.69
C GLU A 9 23.78 10.54 3.70
N ASP A 10 23.74 9.21 3.82
CA ASP A 10 24.41 8.27 2.91
C ASP A 10 23.64 8.03 1.59
N GLY A 11 22.51 8.72 1.37
CA GLY A 11 21.67 8.57 0.20
C GLY A 11 20.77 7.35 0.20
N SER A 12 20.74 6.58 1.30
CA SER A 12 19.86 5.40 1.40
C SER A 12 18.47 5.75 1.93
N PHE A 13 17.48 4.95 1.51
CA PHE A 13 16.12 4.94 2.07
C PHE A 13 15.57 3.53 1.97
N ARG A 14 15.10 2.97 3.08
CA ARG A 14 14.62 1.59 3.15
C ARG A 14 13.12 1.55 3.33
N ILE A 15 12.44 0.88 2.40
CA ILE A 15 11.00 0.63 2.46
C ILE A 15 10.79 -0.84 2.83
N LEU A 16 9.97 -1.11 3.84
CA LEU A 16 9.46 -2.44 4.15
C LEU A 16 8.04 -2.55 3.61
N GLN A 17 7.85 -3.45 2.63
CA GLN A 17 6.53 -3.81 2.13
C GLN A 17 6.02 -5.06 2.84
N LEU A 18 4.80 -5.00 3.34
CA LEU A 18 4.06 -6.12 3.93
C LEU A 18 2.76 -6.30 3.15
N THR A 19 2.35 -7.53 2.90
CA THR A 19 1.13 -7.85 2.17
C THR A 19 0.54 -9.17 2.67
N ASP A 20 -0.74 -9.41 2.43
CA ASP A 20 -1.40 -10.69 2.69
C ASP A 20 -1.23 -11.17 4.14
N ILE A 21 -1.40 -10.25 5.09
CA ILE A 21 -1.29 -10.54 6.53
C ILE A 21 -2.41 -11.48 6.97
N HIS A 22 -3.63 -11.27 6.45
CA HIS A 22 -4.81 -12.09 6.68
C HIS A 22 -5.05 -12.37 8.16
N TYR A 23 -5.10 -11.33 8.98
CA TYR A 23 -5.49 -11.48 10.38
C TYR A 23 -6.97 -11.87 10.47
N THR A 24 -7.29 -13.02 11.07
CA THR A 24 -8.61 -13.66 10.87
C THR A 24 -9.41 -13.89 12.15
N GLU A 25 -8.84 -14.54 13.16
CA GLU A 25 -9.56 -15.08 14.31
C GLU A 25 -8.94 -14.69 15.66
N ASP A 26 -7.86 -13.91 15.65
CA ASP A 26 -7.05 -13.56 16.84
C ASP A 26 -6.45 -14.83 17.50
N ASP A 27 -6.06 -15.79 16.66
CA ASP A 27 -5.51 -17.06 17.09
C ASP A 27 -3.95 -17.05 17.13
N GLU A 28 -3.37 -18.21 17.44
CA GLU A 28 -1.91 -18.38 17.52
C GLU A 28 -1.20 -18.08 16.19
N ARG A 29 -1.85 -18.31 15.03
CA ARG A 29 -1.28 -18.02 13.70
C ARG A 29 -1.18 -16.50 13.50
N ASP A 30 -2.23 -15.78 13.85
CA ASP A 30 -2.28 -14.33 13.80
C ASP A 30 -1.22 -13.71 14.72
N HIS A 31 -1.13 -14.22 15.95
CA HIS A 31 -0.12 -13.77 16.91
C HIS A 31 1.31 -14.03 16.42
N ARG A 32 1.58 -15.16 15.76
CA ARG A 32 2.88 -15.44 15.16
C ARG A 32 3.20 -14.52 14.00
N THR A 33 2.20 -14.20 13.16
CA THR A 33 2.35 -13.23 12.07
C THR A 33 2.72 -11.86 12.61
N VAL A 34 1.99 -11.38 13.61
CA VAL A 34 2.28 -10.09 14.28
C VAL A 34 3.68 -10.09 14.92
N ALA A 35 4.08 -11.18 15.56
CA ALA A 35 5.42 -11.33 16.13
C ALA A 35 6.51 -11.30 15.05
N LEU A 36 6.30 -11.95 13.92
CA LEU A 36 7.21 -11.91 12.76
C LEU A 36 7.34 -10.50 12.20
N MET A 37 6.23 -9.77 12.08
CA MET A 37 6.27 -8.37 11.64
C MET A 37 7.11 -7.50 12.57
N ARG A 38 6.97 -7.64 13.90
CA ARG A 38 7.83 -6.93 14.89
C ARG A 38 9.31 -7.27 14.73
N ASP A 39 9.61 -8.56 14.53
CA ASP A 39 10.99 -9.02 14.32
C ASP A 39 11.58 -8.43 13.02
N LEU A 40 10.85 -8.48 11.91
CA LEU A 40 11.25 -7.87 10.64
C LEU A 40 11.50 -6.36 10.77
N ILE A 41 10.60 -5.62 11.38
CA ILE A 41 10.76 -4.18 11.59
C ILE A 41 12.02 -3.89 12.42
N SER A 42 12.23 -4.67 13.49
CA SER A 42 13.41 -4.52 14.37
C SER A 42 14.74 -4.80 13.65
N ARG A 43 14.77 -5.83 12.79
CA ARG A 43 15.98 -6.24 12.06
C ARG A 43 16.27 -5.34 10.87
N GLU A 44 15.24 -5.06 10.06
CA GLU A 44 15.42 -4.31 8.83
C GLU A 44 15.54 -2.80 9.06
N LYS A 45 14.99 -2.29 10.17
CA LYS A 45 15.01 -0.87 10.53
C LYS A 45 14.63 0.02 9.35
N PRO A 46 13.42 -0.18 8.78
CA PRO A 46 12.99 0.58 7.62
C PRO A 46 12.79 2.06 7.97
N ASP A 47 12.88 2.90 6.96
CA ASP A 47 12.58 4.33 7.07
C ASP A 47 11.09 4.60 6.82
N PHE A 48 10.43 3.66 6.14
CA PHE A 48 9.00 3.69 5.81
C PHE A 48 8.43 2.28 5.69
N ILE A 49 7.17 2.09 6.08
CA ILE A 49 6.47 0.80 5.94
C ILE A 49 5.21 1.02 5.09
N ILE A 50 4.94 0.09 4.17
CA ILE A 50 3.71 0.07 3.39
C ILE A 50 3.04 -1.29 3.48
N THR A 51 1.74 -1.32 3.83
CA THR A 51 0.92 -2.52 3.66
C THR A 51 0.18 -2.42 2.33
N THR A 52 0.27 -3.48 1.54
CA THR A 52 -0.29 -3.50 0.19
C THR A 52 -1.49 -4.44 0.05
N GLY A 53 -2.32 -4.47 1.09
CA GLY A 53 -3.62 -5.13 1.06
C GLY A 53 -3.69 -6.47 1.77
N ASP A 54 -4.91 -6.96 1.92
CA ASP A 54 -5.27 -8.20 2.58
C ASP A 54 -4.71 -8.27 4.01
N THR A 55 -4.90 -7.17 4.75
CA THR A 55 -4.45 -7.05 6.13
C THR A 55 -5.33 -7.84 7.08
N VAL A 56 -6.64 -7.80 6.86
CA VAL A 56 -7.64 -8.52 7.66
C VAL A 56 -8.56 -9.34 6.75
N TYR A 57 -9.12 -10.42 7.31
CA TYR A 57 -10.02 -11.30 6.58
C TYR A 57 -11.09 -11.85 7.53
N GLY A 58 -12.35 -11.53 7.30
CA GLY A 58 -13.48 -12.04 8.08
C GLY A 58 -14.47 -10.97 8.52
N GLU A 59 -15.44 -11.39 9.34
CA GLU A 59 -16.55 -10.50 9.79
C GLU A 59 -16.12 -9.46 10.83
N LYS A 60 -15.00 -9.66 11.52
CA LYS A 60 -14.51 -8.79 12.58
C LYS A 60 -13.35 -7.89 12.13
N ASN A 61 -13.29 -7.57 10.84
CA ASN A 61 -12.18 -6.81 10.27
C ASN A 61 -11.93 -5.46 10.99
N MET A 62 -12.95 -4.73 11.39
CA MET A 62 -12.81 -3.47 12.13
C MET A 62 -12.22 -3.66 13.54
N GLU A 63 -12.52 -4.78 14.20
CA GLU A 63 -11.98 -5.14 15.52
C GLU A 63 -10.52 -5.59 15.40
N TYR A 64 -10.20 -6.36 14.36
CA TYR A 64 -8.89 -6.99 14.18
C TYR A 64 -7.87 -6.08 13.49
N LEU A 65 -8.32 -5.10 12.72
CA LEU A 65 -7.43 -4.20 12.00
C LEU A 65 -6.37 -3.52 12.88
N PRO A 66 -6.71 -2.92 14.04
CA PRO A 66 -5.69 -2.34 14.92
C PRO A 66 -4.75 -3.38 15.52
N LEU A 67 -5.19 -4.64 15.71
CA LEU A 67 -4.35 -5.73 16.21
C LEU A 67 -3.34 -6.17 15.14
N ALA A 68 -3.79 -6.35 13.89
CA ALA A 68 -2.94 -6.67 12.75
C ALA A 68 -1.88 -5.58 12.52
N LEU A 69 -2.24 -4.31 12.67
CA LEU A 69 -1.37 -3.16 12.42
C LEU A 69 -0.59 -2.70 13.66
N ALA A 70 -0.75 -3.37 14.82
CA ALA A 70 -0.04 -3.02 16.06
C ALA A 70 1.48 -2.90 15.88
N PRO A 71 2.19 -3.81 15.15
CA PRO A 71 3.63 -3.67 14.94
C PRO A 71 4.04 -2.37 14.25
N LEU A 72 3.21 -1.86 13.33
CA LEU A 72 3.47 -0.61 12.63
C LEU A 72 3.27 0.59 13.54
N THR A 73 2.15 0.60 14.29
CA THR A 73 1.82 1.70 15.20
C THR A 73 2.80 1.83 16.36
N GLU A 74 3.31 0.69 16.86
CA GLU A 74 4.28 0.61 17.95
C GLU A 74 5.69 0.99 17.51
N SER A 75 6.03 0.81 16.23
CA SER A 75 7.37 1.04 15.71
C SER A 75 7.82 2.50 15.73
N GLY A 76 6.87 3.45 15.70
CA GLY A 76 7.13 4.87 15.55
C GLY A 76 7.62 5.28 14.15
N ILE A 77 7.77 4.32 13.23
CA ILE A 77 8.13 4.53 11.82
C ILE A 77 6.90 5.04 11.05
N PRO A 78 7.01 6.01 10.14
CA PRO A 78 5.89 6.40 9.28
C PRO A 78 5.48 5.24 8.38
N TRP A 79 4.18 5.06 8.18
CA TRP A 79 3.66 3.98 7.38
C TRP A 79 2.37 4.38 6.64
N THR A 80 2.01 3.61 5.62
CA THR A 80 0.74 3.74 4.91
C THR A 80 0.10 2.38 4.63
N PHE A 81 -1.17 2.44 4.25
CA PHE A 81 -2.04 1.28 4.03
C PHE A 81 -2.70 1.39 2.65
N LEU A 82 -2.76 0.26 1.96
CA LEU A 82 -3.57 0.06 0.76
C LEU A 82 -4.50 -1.13 1.00
N PHE A 83 -5.63 -1.11 0.32
CA PHE A 83 -6.59 -2.21 0.36
C PHE A 83 -6.19 -3.38 -0.54
N GLY A 84 -6.48 -4.58 -0.05
CA GLY A 84 -6.65 -5.78 -0.87
C GLY A 84 -8.13 -6.08 -1.14
N ASN A 85 -8.39 -7.23 -1.71
CA ASN A 85 -9.76 -7.65 -2.00
C ASN A 85 -10.49 -8.18 -0.75
N HIS A 86 -9.74 -8.71 0.22
CA HIS A 86 -10.34 -9.34 1.40
C HIS A 86 -10.63 -8.38 2.56
N ASP A 87 -10.01 -7.21 2.60
CA ASP A 87 -10.12 -6.29 3.75
C ASP A 87 -11.56 -5.88 4.09
N VAL A 88 -12.47 -5.88 3.11
CA VAL A 88 -13.90 -5.53 3.30
C VAL A 88 -14.87 -6.59 2.74
N GLU A 89 -14.39 -7.80 2.48
CA GLU A 89 -15.18 -8.83 1.80
C GLU A 89 -16.41 -9.27 2.61
N PHE A 90 -16.29 -9.36 3.93
CA PHE A 90 -17.34 -9.88 4.81
C PHE A 90 -18.06 -8.82 5.64
N ALA A 91 -17.41 -7.69 5.93
CA ALA A 91 -17.98 -6.67 6.80
C ALA A 91 -17.39 -5.28 6.55
N GLY A 92 -18.22 -4.26 6.78
CA GLY A 92 -17.80 -2.87 6.65
C GLY A 92 -17.75 -2.36 5.20
N ASN A 93 -17.10 -1.25 5.04
CA ASN A 93 -16.79 -0.65 3.74
C ASN A 93 -15.39 0.00 3.79
N ARG A 94 -14.83 0.28 2.61
CA ARG A 94 -13.47 0.83 2.47
C ARG A 94 -13.31 2.19 3.15
N GLU A 95 -14.30 3.06 3.06
CA GLU A 95 -14.27 4.40 3.63
C GLU A 95 -14.18 4.37 5.16
N GLU A 96 -15.01 3.54 5.81
CA GLU A 96 -15.01 3.39 7.27
C GLU A 96 -13.71 2.76 7.77
N LEU A 97 -13.27 1.69 7.10
CA LEU A 97 -12.02 1.01 7.45
C LEU A 97 -10.82 1.96 7.27
N PHE A 98 -10.74 2.67 6.16
CA PHE A 98 -9.68 3.63 5.91
C PHE A 98 -9.69 4.79 6.91
N ALA A 99 -10.87 5.29 7.26
CA ALA A 99 -11.01 6.32 8.29
C ALA A 99 -10.53 5.84 9.67
N ALA A 100 -10.67 4.54 9.98
CA ALA A 100 -10.11 3.94 11.20
C ALA A 100 -8.59 3.84 11.12
N VAL A 101 -8.03 3.33 10.00
CA VAL A 101 -6.58 3.22 9.79
C VAL A 101 -5.88 4.57 9.93
N ARG A 102 -6.44 5.61 9.36
CA ARG A 102 -5.85 6.97 9.39
C ARG A 102 -5.74 7.56 10.79
N LYS A 103 -6.47 7.05 11.76
CA LYS A 103 -6.38 7.48 13.16
C LYS A 103 -5.27 6.77 13.93
N LEU A 104 -4.70 5.72 13.38
CA LEU A 104 -3.66 4.94 14.03
C LEU A 104 -2.33 5.71 14.05
N PRO A 105 -1.55 5.61 15.14
CA PRO A 105 -0.28 6.30 15.25
C PRO A 105 0.69 5.95 14.11
N GLY A 106 1.34 6.95 13.55
CA GLY A 106 2.34 6.76 12.50
C GLY A 106 1.79 6.63 11.09
N CYS A 107 0.49 6.43 10.91
CA CYS A 107 -0.12 6.41 9.58
C CYS A 107 -0.04 7.80 8.93
N ILE A 108 0.58 7.85 7.74
CA ILE A 108 0.68 9.08 6.92
C ILE A 108 -0.13 8.96 5.62
N GLY A 109 -0.80 7.82 5.42
CA GLY A 109 -1.69 7.61 4.28
C GLY A 109 -2.88 8.57 4.29
N TYR A 110 -3.31 8.98 3.13
CA TYR A 110 -4.49 9.81 2.93
C TYR A 110 -5.25 9.37 1.68
N HIS A 111 -6.43 9.88 1.47
CA HIS A 111 -7.13 9.75 0.18
C HIS A 111 -7.05 11.09 -0.54
N ASP A 112 -6.48 11.06 -1.75
CA ASP A 112 -6.44 12.24 -2.60
C ASP A 112 -7.83 12.52 -3.15
N ALA A 113 -8.38 13.70 -2.85
CA ALA A 113 -9.72 14.09 -3.27
C ALA A 113 -9.88 14.22 -4.80
N GLU A 114 -8.79 14.28 -5.54
CA GLU A 114 -8.81 14.29 -7.01
C GLU A 114 -8.91 12.88 -7.61
N SER A 115 -8.59 11.84 -6.83
CA SER A 115 -8.82 10.46 -7.26
C SER A 115 -10.30 10.15 -7.22
N LYS A 116 -10.88 9.75 -8.36
CA LYS A 116 -12.33 9.55 -8.51
C LYS A 116 -12.79 8.16 -8.11
N ASP A 117 -11.94 7.16 -8.28
CA ASP A 117 -12.25 5.76 -8.01
C ASP A 117 -11.29 5.20 -6.96
N GLY A 118 -11.76 4.19 -6.20
CA GLY A 118 -11.02 3.57 -5.11
C GLY A 118 -10.94 4.43 -3.86
N VAL A 119 -10.40 3.86 -2.78
CA VAL A 119 -10.26 4.52 -1.48
C VAL A 119 -8.82 4.45 -1.01
N GLY A 120 -8.29 5.59 -0.57
CA GLY A 120 -6.91 5.64 -0.07
C GLY A 120 -5.86 5.77 -1.16
N ASN A 121 -6.22 6.17 -2.38
CA ASN A 121 -5.22 6.55 -3.38
C ASN A 121 -4.48 7.79 -2.93
N HIS A 122 -3.15 7.75 -2.94
CA HIS A 122 -2.32 8.84 -2.44
C HIS A 122 -0.91 8.83 -3.06
N THR A 123 -0.22 9.95 -2.90
CA THR A 123 1.20 10.08 -3.23
C THR A 123 2.01 10.49 -2.00
N ILE A 124 3.23 10.02 -1.89
CA ILE A 124 4.16 10.39 -0.82
C ILE A 124 5.54 10.63 -1.43
N GLY A 125 6.08 11.84 -1.27
CA GLY A 125 7.41 12.17 -1.74
C GLY A 125 8.50 11.74 -0.76
N ILE A 126 9.62 11.24 -1.28
CA ILE A 126 10.87 11.05 -0.53
C ILE A 126 11.83 12.15 -0.99
N GLU A 127 12.16 13.05 -0.07
CA GLU A 127 12.98 14.25 -0.33
C GLU A 127 14.48 13.97 -0.13
N ASP A 128 15.31 14.69 -0.88
CA ASP A 128 16.74 14.80 -0.62
C ASP A 128 17.05 15.83 0.48
N GLY A 129 18.34 16.08 0.74
CA GLY A 129 18.79 17.04 1.76
C GLY A 129 18.40 18.48 1.45
N GLU A 130 18.07 18.80 0.20
CA GLU A 130 17.64 20.13 -0.25
C GLU A 130 16.11 20.27 -0.27
N GLY A 131 15.37 19.20 0.10
CA GLY A 131 13.91 19.18 0.14
C GLY A 131 13.25 18.95 -1.23
N ARG A 132 14.01 18.48 -2.23
CA ARG A 132 13.46 18.11 -3.54
C ARG A 132 13.01 16.64 -3.50
N VAL A 133 11.83 16.36 -4.02
CA VAL A 133 11.33 14.98 -4.16
C VAL A 133 12.17 14.24 -5.19
N ARG A 134 12.83 13.17 -4.76
CA ARG A 134 13.67 12.30 -5.61
C ARG A 134 12.97 10.99 -5.96
N TRP A 135 12.02 10.59 -5.15
CA TRP A 135 11.14 9.45 -5.42
C TRP A 135 9.72 9.80 -5.02
N LEU A 136 8.78 9.46 -5.89
CA LEU A 136 7.35 9.60 -5.65
C LEU A 136 6.77 8.21 -5.45
N ILE A 137 6.27 7.94 -4.25
CA ILE A 137 5.47 6.74 -3.96
C ILE A 137 4.04 7.04 -4.39
N ILE A 138 3.44 6.14 -5.15
CA ILE A 138 2.03 6.18 -5.53
C ILE A 138 1.36 4.93 -5.00
N GLY A 139 0.41 5.09 -4.10
CA GLY A 139 -0.44 4.03 -3.59
C GLY A 139 -1.80 4.04 -4.26
N MET A 140 -2.25 2.89 -4.78
CA MET A 140 -3.52 2.77 -5.48
C MET A 140 -4.36 1.61 -4.93
N ASP A 141 -5.63 1.88 -4.70
CA ASP A 141 -6.64 0.86 -4.43
C ASP A 141 -7.02 0.16 -5.74
N SER A 142 -6.64 -1.09 -5.89
CA SER A 142 -6.92 -1.90 -7.08
C SER A 142 -8.30 -2.59 -7.07
N GLY A 143 -9.16 -2.21 -6.13
CA GLY A 143 -10.49 -2.79 -5.98
C GLY A 143 -10.46 -4.17 -5.32
N ASP A 144 -11.61 -4.84 -5.35
CA ASP A 144 -11.81 -6.19 -4.82
C ASP A 144 -12.12 -7.19 -5.94
N TYR A 145 -13.38 -7.31 -6.32
CA TYR A 145 -13.84 -8.15 -7.43
C TYR A 145 -14.22 -7.33 -8.65
N ASN A 146 -14.11 -7.95 -9.82
CA ASN A 146 -14.47 -7.30 -11.08
C ASN A 146 -15.95 -6.87 -11.05
N PRO A 147 -16.27 -5.59 -11.25
CA PRO A 147 -17.65 -5.10 -11.29
C PRO A 147 -18.45 -5.70 -12.44
N LEU A 148 -17.78 -6.17 -13.49
CA LEU A 148 -18.41 -6.87 -14.62
C LEU A 148 -18.51 -8.36 -14.29
N LYS A 149 -19.56 -8.75 -13.57
CA LYS A 149 -19.77 -10.13 -13.08
C LYS A 149 -19.67 -11.20 -14.17
N GLN A 150 -20.05 -10.87 -15.42
CA GLN A 150 -19.92 -11.78 -16.57
C GLN A 150 -18.48 -12.08 -16.98
N VAL A 151 -17.53 -11.23 -16.60
CA VAL A 151 -16.09 -11.43 -16.84
C VAL A 151 -15.48 -12.22 -15.70
N GLY A 152 -15.94 -11.97 -14.47
CA GLY A 152 -15.40 -12.57 -13.26
C GLY A 152 -13.99 -12.07 -12.91
N GLY A 153 -13.36 -12.69 -11.93
CA GLY A 153 -12.01 -12.33 -11.45
C GLY A 153 -11.99 -11.11 -10.53
N TYR A 154 -10.82 -10.54 -10.40
CA TYR A 154 -10.54 -9.45 -9.48
C TYR A 154 -10.74 -8.07 -10.12
N GLY A 155 -10.73 -7.03 -9.30
CA GLY A 155 -10.71 -5.64 -9.70
C GLY A 155 -9.44 -5.25 -10.46
N PHE A 156 -9.42 -4.03 -10.92
CA PHE A 156 -8.33 -3.48 -11.74
C PHE A 156 -8.22 -1.97 -11.51
N ILE A 157 -7.07 -1.42 -11.84
CA ILE A 157 -6.85 0.03 -11.84
C ILE A 157 -7.68 0.64 -12.97
N THR A 158 -8.60 1.53 -12.60
CA THR A 158 -9.55 2.12 -13.54
C THR A 158 -8.89 3.17 -14.42
N PRO A 159 -9.47 3.51 -15.60
CA PRO A 159 -9.02 4.62 -16.41
C PRO A 159 -8.95 5.96 -15.66
N ALA A 160 -9.86 6.19 -14.70
CA ALA A 160 -9.85 7.39 -13.87
C ALA A 160 -8.64 7.42 -12.92
N GLN A 161 -8.30 6.29 -12.31
CA GLN A 161 -7.08 6.16 -11.51
C GLN A 161 -5.81 6.31 -12.35
N ILE A 162 -5.80 5.75 -13.58
CA ILE A 162 -4.69 5.91 -14.53
C ILE A 162 -4.50 7.40 -14.86
N HIS A 163 -5.58 8.11 -15.15
CA HIS A 163 -5.51 9.55 -15.41
C HIS A 163 -5.00 10.32 -14.19
N TRP A 164 -5.52 9.99 -13.01
CA TRP A 164 -5.09 10.62 -11.76
C TRP A 164 -3.58 10.46 -11.52
N TYR A 165 -3.04 9.22 -11.57
CA TYR A 165 -1.62 9.03 -11.29
C TYR A 165 -0.72 9.70 -12.35
N GLN A 166 -1.15 9.75 -13.61
CA GLN A 166 -0.45 10.48 -14.68
C GLN A 166 -0.37 11.98 -14.39
N GLU A 167 -1.46 12.55 -13.86
CA GLU A 167 -1.47 13.95 -13.43
C GLU A 167 -0.53 14.20 -12.24
N GLN A 168 -0.47 13.27 -11.26
CA GLN A 168 0.45 13.38 -10.14
C GLN A 168 1.92 13.37 -10.63
N ILE A 169 2.27 12.47 -11.53
CA ILE A 169 3.59 12.41 -12.14
C ILE A 169 3.90 13.73 -12.89
N ARG A 170 2.99 14.20 -13.72
CA ARG A 170 3.19 15.44 -14.50
C ARG A 170 3.39 16.66 -13.60
N ARG A 171 2.69 16.77 -12.49
CA ARG A 171 2.89 17.84 -11.50
C ARG A 171 4.29 17.76 -10.90
N GLN A 172 4.71 16.57 -10.50
CA GLN A 172 6.04 16.37 -9.94
C GLN A 172 7.14 16.69 -10.97
N GLU A 173 6.95 16.34 -12.25
CA GLU A 173 7.88 16.69 -13.35
C GLU A 173 8.05 18.20 -13.52
N GLN A 174 6.99 18.99 -13.33
CA GLN A 174 7.05 20.45 -13.41
C GLN A 174 7.83 21.05 -12.24
N GLU A 175 7.78 20.44 -11.05
CA GLU A 175 8.51 20.90 -9.87
C GLU A 175 9.97 20.46 -9.89
N ASN A 176 10.22 19.21 -10.22
CA ASN A 176 11.55 18.61 -10.31
C ASN A 176 11.51 17.41 -11.28
N PRO A 177 12.09 17.52 -12.49
CA PRO A 177 12.05 16.44 -13.48
C PRO A 177 12.96 15.24 -13.15
N ASP A 178 13.89 15.39 -12.20
CA ASP A 178 14.85 14.36 -11.83
C ASP A 178 14.35 13.57 -10.61
N PHE A 179 13.40 12.67 -10.83
CA PHE A 179 12.84 11.78 -9.80
C PHE A 179 12.46 10.41 -10.38
N GLY A 180 12.36 9.42 -9.49
CA GLY A 180 11.80 8.10 -9.80
C GLY A 180 10.38 7.94 -9.24
N VAL A 181 9.66 6.91 -9.71
CA VAL A 181 8.33 6.56 -9.24
C VAL A 181 8.30 5.12 -8.76
N LEU A 182 7.68 4.88 -7.60
CA LEU A 182 7.34 3.56 -7.09
C LEU A 182 5.82 3.49 -6.92
N ALA A 183 5.16 2.68 -7.74
CA ALA A 183 3.73 2.43 -7.63
C ALA A 183 3.46 1.14 -6.84
N PHE A 184 2.52 1.21 -5.90
CA PHE A 184 2.08 0.09 -5.07
C PHE A 184 0.59 -0.13 -5.22
N GLN A 185 0.19 -1.37 -5.38
CA GLN A 185 -1.18 -1.84 -5.44
C GLN A 185 -1.24 -3.30 -4.99
N HIS A 186 -2.43 -3.82 -4.70
CA HIS A 186 -2.60 -5.21 -4.29
C HIS A 186 -2.73 -6.15 -5.50
N MET A 187 -3.74 -5.93 -6.34
CA MET A 187 -3.97 -6.78 -7.51
C MET A 187 -2.91 -6.57 -8.58
N ALA A 188 -2.33 -7.68 -9.06
CA ALA A 188 -1.40 -7.64 -10.18
C ALA A 188 -2.09 -7.11 -11.45
N LEU A 189 -1.37 -6.32 -12.24
CA LEU A 189 -1.85 -5.89 -13.55
C LEU A 189 -2.06 -7.10 -14.48
N PRO A 190 -3.14 -7.14 -15.29
CA PRO A 190 -3.38 -8.24 -16.22
C PRO A 190 -2.21 -8.50 -17.19
N GLU A 191 -1.46 -7.46 -17.50
CA GLU A 191 -0.28 -7.52 -18.39
C GLU A 191 0.84 -8.40 -17.84
N TYR A 192 0.92 -8.60 -16.51
CA TYR A 192 1.88 -9.55 -15.93
C TYR A 192 1.67 -10.97 -16.42
N ALA A 193 0.42 -11.37 -16.78
CA ALA A 193 0.14 -12.67 -17.35
C ALA A 193 0.78 -12.85 -18.74
N GLU A 194 1.01 -11.77 -19.46
CA GLU A 194 1.64 -11.81 -20.78
C GLU A 194 3.15 -12.08 -20.68
N VAL A 195 3.81 -11.56 -19.65
CA VAL A 195 5.25 -11.76 -19.43
C VAL A 195 5.59 -13.25 -19.35
N PHE A 196 4.70 -14.08 -18.76
CA PHE A 196 4.91 -15.53 -18.67
C PHE A 196 4.68 -16.30 -19.97
N ARG A 197 4.28 -15.64 -21.04
CA ARG A 197 4.13 -16.24 -22.37
C ARG A 197 5.41 -16.17 -23.19
N TYR A 198 6.37 -15.34 -22.79
CA TYR A 198 7.64 -15.19 -23.50
C TYR A 198 8.67 -16.20 -23.01
N GLU A 199 9.36 -16.86 -23.95
CA GLU A 199 10.36 -17.91 -23.67
C GLU A 199 11.60 -17.41 -22.89
N THR A 200 11.79 -16.10 -22.78
CA THR A 200 12.94 -15.47 -22.14
C THR A 200 12.69 -15.03 -20.69
N CYS A 201 11.57 -15.40 -20.08
CA CYS A 201 11.29 -15.06 -18.70
C CYS A 201 12.10 -15.92 -17.73
N TYR A 202 12.81 -15.26 -16.81
CA TYR A 202 13.52 -15.91 -15.70
C TYR A 202 12.64 -15.88 -14.45
N GLY A 203 12.40 -17.03 -13.83
CA GLY A 203 11.61 -17.16 -12.62
C GLY A 203 10.76 -18.43 -12.61
N THR A 204 10.05 -18.64 -11.53
CA THR A 204 9.11 -19.76 -11.35
C THR A 204 7.69 -19.23 -11.28
N ARG A 205 6.81 -19.71 -12.15
CA ARG A 205 5.36 -19.52 -11.96
C ARG A 205 4.89 -20.48 -10.88
N ARG A 206 4.34 -19.97 -9.82
CA ARG A 206 3.65 -20.75 -8.78
C ARG A 206 2.15 -20.71 -8.98
#